data_5e8c98be1ad36146229b05651ed3afe0
#
_entry.id   5e8c98be1ad36146229b05651ed3afe0
#
_cell.length_a   1.000
_cell.length_b   1.000
_cell.length_c   1.000
_cell.angle_alpha   90.00
_cell.angle_beta   90.00
_cell.angle_gamma   90.00
#
_symmetry.space_group_name_H-M   'P 1'
#
loop_
_entity.id
_entity.type
_entity.pdbx_description
1 polymer ?
#
loop_
_entity_poly.entity_id
_entity_poly.type
_entity_poly.pdbx_seq_one_letter_code
_entity_poly.pdbx_strand_id
1 'polypeptide(L)'
;MVISGKAHCLFEQSGTFKQEFIKLGIPAADYDIQDNYGQTDHIIDLFHEIDEAYESRPSIFDHMGGGGDFIMAFFPCVYFSCLSQIDFTYGCRNYRKMSQHTKTETILKRSRDRERFYELIIKMFSVSLERGLRMVVENPYSENHYLKGNFVLPPTFVDNNRMLRGDYFVKPTAYWFLNCTPTKGFTEQYDKQKKQINMCRKGKEAGVCSEERSMISPDYARNFICDFILGKSQPEINPTLFDFL
;
A
#
# COMPACT_ATOMS: atom_id res chain seq x y z
N MET A 1 -13.72 8.28 10.86
CA MET A 1 -13.49 9.75 10.82
C MET A 1 -14.33 10.40 9.73
N VAL A 2 -14.44 11.75 9.70
CA VAL A 2 -15.09 12.50 8.60
C VAL A 2 -13.99 13.02 7.68
N ILE A 3 -14.15 12.81 6.37
CA ILE A 3 -13.36 13.43 5.32
C ILE A 3 -14.29 14.43 4.65
N SER A 4 -14.05 15.73 4.86
CA SER A 4 -14.85 16.82 4.28
C SER A 4 -14.14 17.50 3.12
N GLY A 5 -12.88 17.21 2.92
CA GLY A 5 -12.03 17.62 1.81
C GLY A 5 -11.81 16.49 0.79
N LYS A 6 -10.59 16.34 0.34
CA LYS A 6 -10.17 15.39 -0.69
C LYS A 6 -9.36 14.22 -0.11
N ALA A 7 -9.51 13.03 -0.65
CA ALA A 7 -8.63 11.90 -0.41
C ALA A 7 -7.49 11.89 -1.44
N HIS A 8 -6.25 11.80 -0.98
CA HIS A 8 -5.05 11.74 -1.79
C HIS A 8 -4.45 10.34 -1.69
N CYS A 9 -4.42 9.59 -2.79
CA CYS A 9 -3.89 8.23 -2.85
C CYS A 9 -2.46 8.28 -3.41
N LEU A 10 -1.46 8.15 -2.56
CA LEU A 10 -0.04 8.21 -2.93
C LEU A 10 0.50 6.83 -3.29
N PHE A 11 1.34 6.74 -4.32
CA PHE A 11 1.90 5.50 -4.85
C PHE A 11 0.83 4.51 -5.35
N GLU A 12 -0.26 5.04 -5.88
CA GLU A 12 -1.35 4.24 -6.43
C GLU A 12 -1.47 4.45 -7.95
N GLN A 13 -1.17 3.41 -8.74
CA GLN A 13 -1.31 3.45 -10.20
C GLN A 13 -2.65 2.91 -10.68
N SER A 14 -3.24 1.98 -9.92
CA SER A 14 -4.46 1.26 -10.32
C SER A 14 -5.74 2.07 -10.14
N GLY A 15 -5.68 3.15 -9.37
CA GLY A 15 -6.83 3.97 -9.00
C GLY A 15 -7.88 3.25 -8.16
N THR A 16 -7.59 2.08 -7.60
CA THR A 16 -8.59 1.25 -6.90
C THR A 16 -9.16 1.95 -5.67
N PHE A 17 -8.31 2.46 -4.78
CA PHE A 17 -8.77 3.22 -3.61
C PHE A 17 -9.38 4.55 -4.01
N LYS A 18 -8.76 5.28 -4.95
CA LYS A 18 -9.32 6.50 -5.51
C LYS A 18 -10.78 6.31 -5.96
N GLN A 19 -11.02 5.30 -6.77
CA GLN A 19 -12.36 5.02 -7.29
C GLN A 19 -13.36 4.66 -6.19
N GLU A 20 -12.95 3.91 -5.18
CA GLU A 20 -13.83 3.56 -4.07
C GLU A 20 -14.14 4.78 -3.18
N PHE A 21 -13.19 5.69 -2.95
CA PHE A 21 -13.48 6.98 -2.29
C PHE A 21 -14.51 7.78 -3.07
N ILE A 22 -14.36 7.90 -4.40
CA ILE A 22 -15.28 8.61 -5.28
C ILE A 22 -16.69 8.01 -5.22
N LYS A 23 -16.81 6.67 -5.28
CA LYS A 23 -18.11 5.97 -5.14
C LYS A 23 -18.78 6.20 -3.79
N LEU A 24 -17.99 6.44 -2.75
CA LEU A 24 -18.47 6.78 -1.41
C LEU A 24 -18.78 8.27 -1.24
N GLY A 25 -18.71 9.06 -2.32
CA GLY A 25 -19.02 10.50 -2.34
C GLY A 25 -17.88 11.39 -1.82
N ILE A 26 -16.66 10.89 -1.74
CA ILE A 26 -15.47 11.62 -1.31
C ILE A 26 -14.62 11.94 -2.55
N PRO A 27 -14.39 13.23 -2.87
CA PRO A 27 -13.46 13.59 -3.94
C PRO A 27 -12.09 12.95 -3.69
N ALA A 28 -11.49 12.35 -4.72
CA ALA A 28 -10.18 11.72 -4.58
C ALA A 28 -9.30 11.94 -5.81
N ALA A 29 -7.98 11.88 -5.63
CA ALA A 29 -7.00 11.82 -6.70
C ALA A 29 -5.83 10.91 -6.29
N ASP A 30 -5.16 10.35 -7.30
CA ASP A 30 -3.99 9.51 -7.11
C ASP A 30 -2.72 10.16 -7.69
N TYR A 31 -1.59 9.73 -7.15
CA TYR A 31 -0.27 10.28 -7.40
C TYR A 31 0.74 9.14 -7.50
N ASP A 32 1.43 9.03 -8.62
CA ASP A 32 2.53 8.07 -8.82
C ASP A 32 3.48 8.60 -9.90
N ILE A 33 4.70 8.09 -9.94
CA ILE A 33 5.65 8.42 -11.02
C ILE A 33 5.30 7.68 -12.32
N GLN A 34 4.49 6.64 -12.25
CA GLN A 34 4.10 5.78 -13.37
C GLN A 34 2.59 5.88 -13.62
N ASP A 35 2.23 5.67 -14.88
CA ASP A 35 0.82 5.58 -15.32
C ASP A 35 0.63 4.36 -16.23
N ASN A 36 0.97 3.17 -15.72
CA ASN A 36 0.91 1.94 -16.50
C ASN A 36 -0.53 1.52 -16.87
N TYR A 37 -1.52 2.07 -16.18
CA TYR A 37 -2.95 1.73 -16.38
C TYR A 37 -3.76 2.89 -16.96
N GLY A 38 -3.17 4.04 -17.25
CA GLY A 38 -3.88 5.24 -17.73
C GLY A 38 -4.89 5.78 -16.71
N GLN A 39 -4.62 5.60 -15.42
CA GLN A 39 -5.53 5.96 -14.32
C GLN A 39 -4.95 7.02 -13.37
N THR A 40 -3.64 7.30 -13.49
CA THR A 40 -2.95 8.22 -12.58
C THR A 40 -3.29 9.67 -12.90
N ASP A 41 -3.89 10.39 -11.94
CA ASP A 41 -4.28 11.78 -12.12
C ASP A 41 -3.07 12.74 -12.13
N HIS A 42 -2.08 12.44 -11.26
CA HIS A 42 -0.88 13.25 -11.11
C HIS A 42 0.38 12.40 -11.25
N ILE A 43 1.06 12.52 -12.40
CA ILE A 43 2.32 11.85 -12.64
C ILE A 43 3.44 12.69 -12.03
N ILE A 44 3.96 12.25 -10.86
CA ILE A 44 4.92 13.01 -10.06
C ILE A 44 5.87 12.09 -9.31
N ASP A 45 7.13 12.53 -9.13
CA ASP A 45 8.12 11.82 -8.32
C ASP A 45 7.87 12.08 -6.82
N LEU A 46 7.10 11.21 -6.18
CA LEU A 46 6.79 11.30 -4.76
C LEU A 46 8.01 11.19 -3.85
N PHE A 47 9.10 10.57 -4.30
CA PHE A 47 10.35 10.51 -3.52
C PHE A 47 11.01 11.87 -3.45
N HIS A 48 11.01 12.60 -4.55
CA HIS A 48 11.45 14.00 -4.58
C HIS A 48 10.57 14.88 -3.69
N GLU A 49 9.25 14.75 -3.81
CA GLU A 49 8.30 15.51 -3.00
C GLU A 49 8.44 15.29 -1.49
N ILE A 50 8.74 14.04 -1.07
CA ILE A 50 9.03 13.71 0.33
C ILE A 50 10.31 14.40 0.80
N ASP A 51 11.38 14.40 0.00
CA ASP A 51 12.63 15.07 0.35
C ASP A 51 12.43 16.60 0.44
N GLU A 52 11.75 17.21 -0.53
CA GLU A 52 11.44 18.64 -0.52
C GLU A 52 10.62 19.02 0.73
N ALA A 53 9.57 18.24 1.02
CA ALA A 53 8.75 18.47 2.20
C ALA A 53 9.53 18.37 3.51
N TYR A 54 10.43 17.38 3.63
CA TYR A 54 11.27 17.17 4.80
C TYR A 54 12.28 18.30 5.01
N GLU A 55 12.83 18.83 3.91
CA GLU A 55 13.73 19.99 3.91
C GLU A 55 12.99 21.35 4.02
N SER A 56 11.69 21.32 4.30
CA SER A 56 10.85 22.52 4.39
C SER A 56 10.82 23.36 3.09
N ARG A 57 11.03 22.73 1.94
CA ARG A 57 10.86 23.34 0.62
C ARG A 57 9.44 23.11 0.09
N PRO A 58 8.98 23.91 -0.88
CA PRO A 58 7.65 23.71 -1.48
C PRO A 58 7.47 22.29 -2.04
N SER A 59 6.34 21.69 -1.75
CA SER A 59 6.02 20.31 -2.14
C SER A 59 4.51 20.12 -2.28
N ILE A 60 4.07 18.99 -2.86
CA ILE A 60 2.64 18.65 -2.93
C ILE A 60 1.98 18.57 -1.56
N PHE A 61 2.74 18.24 -0.49
CA PHE A 61 2.21 18.13 0.87
C PHE A 61 1.72 19.46 1.44
N ASP A 62 2.14 20.60 0.87
CA ASP A 62 1.64 21.92 1.24
C ASP A 62 0.16 22.10 0.88
N HIS A 63 -0.34 21.32 -0.08
CA HIS A 63 -1.71 21.37 -0.58
C HIS A 63 -2.58 20.20 -0.12
N MET A 64 -2.05 19.32 0.74
CA MET A 64 -2.74 18.12 1.26
C MET A 64 -3.17 18.27 2.73
N GLY A 65 -2.97 19.45 3.32
CA GLY A 65 -3.24 19.74 4.74
C GLY A 65 -4.52 20.53 5.00
N GLY A 66 -5.39 20.69 4.02
CA GLY A 66 -6.70 21.29 4.23
C GLY A 66 -7.46 20.53 5.33
N GLY A 67 -8.08 21.24 6.32
CA GLY A 67 -8.60 20.62 7.55
C GLY A 67 -9.65 19.51 7.38
N GLY A 68 -9.93 19.11 6.15
CA GLY A 68 -10.82 18.01 5.79
C GLY A 68 -10.16 16.93 4.95
N ASP A 69 -8.91 17.09 4.52
CA ASP A 69 -8.23 16.16 3.62
C ASP A 69 -7.75 14.89 4.33
N PHE A 70 -7.48 13.87 3.54
CA PHE A 70 -7.00 12.57 4.01
C PHE A 70 -6.00 11.99 3.01
N ILE A 71 -4.96 11.35 3.49
CA ILE A 71 -3.93 10.74 2.65
C ILE A 71 -3.92 9.22 2.89
N MET A 72 -3.99 8.44 1.80
CA MET A 72 -3.74 7.00 1.80
C MET A 72 -2.48 6.72 0.99
N ALA A 73 -1.42 6.23 1.62
CA ALA A 73 -0.13 6.00 0.98
C ALA A 73 0.21 4.51 0.90
N PHE A 74 0.45 4.01 -0.31
CA PHE A 74 0.87 2.64 -0.61
C PHE A 74 2.38 2.61 -0.83
N PHE A 75 3.14 2.89 0.22
CA PHE A 75 4.58 3.06 0.11
C PHE A 75 5.25 1.83 -0.51
N PRO A 76 6.14 1.98 -1.53
CA PRO A 76 6.72 0.85 -2.23
C PRO A 76 7.45 -0.14 -1.32
N CYS A 77 7.04 -1.41 -1.37
CA CYS A 77 7.56 -2.48 -0.50
C CYS A 77 8.68 -3.32 -1.14
N VAL A 78 9.18 -2.92 -2.33
CA VAL A 78 10.07 -3.73 -3.17
C VAL A 78 11.34 -4.21 -2.45
N TYR A 79 11.87 -3.43 -1.51
CA TYR A 79 13.05 -3.79 -0.72
C TYR A 79 12.72 -4.29 0.69
N PHE A 80 11.47 -4.25 1.11
CA PHE A 80 11.03 -4.60 2.46
C PHE A 80 10.34 -5.96 2.54
N SER A 81 9.69 -6.40 1.45
CA SER A 81 8.88 -7.62 1.44
C SER A 81 9.72 -8.87 1.75
N CYS A 82 9.09 -9.88 2.36
CA CYS A 82 9.76 -11.15 2.68
C CYS A 82 10.34 -11.83 1.43
N LEU A 83 9.69 -11.68 0.28
CA LEU A 83 10.15 -12.27 -0.98
C LEU A 83 11.43 -11.63 -1.50
N SER A 84 11.65 -10.35 -1.20
CA SER A 84 12.86 -9.64 -1.62
C SER A 84 14.07 -9.93 -0.72
N GLN A 85 13.88 -10.48 0.49
CA GLN A 85 14.99 -10.71 1.42
C GLN A 85 16.05 -11.68 0.85
N ILE A 86 15.65 -12.65 0.02
CA ILE A 86 16.60 -13.56 -0.62
C ILE A 86 17.57 -12.84 -1.56
N ASP A 87 17.18 -11.71 -2.13
CA ASP A 87 18.00 -10.91 -3.04
C ASP A 87 19.15 -10.19 -2.34
N PHE A 88 19.19 -10.21 -1.00
CA PHE A 88 20.28 -9.69 -0.20
C PHE A 88 21.27 -10.80 0.23
N THR A 89 21.17 -11.98 -0.36
CA THR A 89 22.03 -13.11 -0.06
C THR A 89 22.71 -13.70 -1.29
N TYR A 90 23.88 -14.31 -1.11
CA TYR A 90 24.56 -15.06 -2.18
C TYR A 90 23.76 -16.27 -2.68
N GLY A 91 22.81 -16.78 -1.89
CA GLY A 91 21.93 -17.90 -2.24
C GLY A 91 20.84 -17.56 -3.24
N CYS A 92 20.68 -16.30 -3.64
CA CYS A 92 19.67 -15.90 -4.61
C CYS A 92 19.85 -16.64 -5.94
N ARG A 93 18.78 -17.28 -6.41
CA ARG A 93 18.80 -18.05 -7.68
C ARG A 93 19.15 -17.18 -8.89
N ASN A 94 18.75 -15.92 -8.88
CA ASN A 94 19.02 -14.98 -9.96
C ASN A 94 20.52 -14.70 -10.12
N TYR A 95 21.32 -14.93 -9.08
CA TYR A 95 22.76 -14.66 -9.07
C TYR A 95 23.62 -15.88 -9.44
N ARG A 96 23.03 -17.04 -9.74
CA ARG A 96 23.78 -18.30 -9.97
C ARG A 96 24.85 -18.21 -11.04
N LYS A 97 24.60 -17.41 -12.10
CA LYS A 97 25.51 -17.23 -13.24
C LYS A 97 26.46 -16.04 -13.11
N MET A 98 26.34 -15.27 -12.01
CA MET A 98 27.16 -14.09 -11.78
C MET A 98 28.49 -14.49 -11.13
N SER A 99 29.55 -13.74 -11.43
CA SER A 99 30.81 -13.83 -10.68
C SER A 99 30.59 -13.45 -9.22
N GLN A 100 31.49 -13.85 -8.33
CA GLN A 100 31.39 -13.49 -6.91
C GLN A 100 31.42 -11.95 -6.71
N HIS A 101 32.29 -11.27 -7.47
CA HIS A 101 32.38 -9.82 -7.46
C HIS A 101 31.03 -9.17 -7.86
N THR A 102 30.46 -9.59 -9.00
CA THR A 102 29.17 -9.05 -9.48
C THR A 102 28.02 -9.29 -8.50
N LYS A 103 27.99 -10.46 -7.84
CA LYS A 103 27.01 -10.73 -6.76
C LYS A 103 27.15 -9.74 -5.63
N THR A 104 28.37 -9.51 -5.17
CA THR A 104 28.67 -8.58 -4.08
C THR A 104 28.19 -7.17 -4.43
N GLU A 105 28.57 -6.67 -5.58
CA GLU A 105 28.16 -5.33 -6.04
C GLU A 105 26.63 -5.20 -6.16
N THR A 106 25.97 -6.25 -6.66
CA THR A 106 24.49 -6.27 -6.74
C THR A 106 23.85 -6.20 -5.36
N ILE A 107 24.35 -6.98 -4.39
CA ILE A 107 23.83 -6.98 -3.01
C ILE A 107 24.09 -5.63 -2.34
N LEU A 108 25.28 -5.05 -2.51
CA LEU A 108 25.63 -3.74 -1.94
C LEU A 108 24.76 -2.62 -2.53
N LYS A 109 24.51 -2.65 -3.85
CA LYS A 109 23.58 -1.71 -4.49
C LYS A 109 22.19 -1.82 -3.87
N ARG A 110 21.63 -3.04 -3.81
CA ARG A 110 20.29 -3.26 -3.23
C ARG A 110 20.21 -2.84 -1.75
N SER A 111 21.31 -3.00 -1.00
CA SER A 111 21.37 -2.55 0.39
C SER A 111 21.28 -1.03 0.49
N ARG A 112 21.99 -0.30 -0.36
CA ARG A 112 21.89 1.17 -0.44
C ARG A 112 20.50 1.61 -0.87
N ASP A 113 19.91 0.95 -1.86
CA ASP A 113 18.56 1.26 -2.32
C ASP A 113 17.53 1.02 -1.20
N ARG A 114 17.67 -0.07 -0.42
CA ARG A 114 16.81 -0.34 0.75
C ARG A 114 16.95 0.73 1.82
N GLU A 115 18.18 1.15 2.13
CA GLU A 115 18.46 2.21 3.08
C GLU A 115 17.80 3.53 2.65
N ARG A 116 17.89 3.86 1.35
CA ARG A 116 17.21 5.02 0.78
C ARG A 116 15.69 4.96 0.92
N PHE A 117 15.08 3.82 0.66
CA PHE A 117 13.62 3.62 0.84
C PHE A 117 13.23 3.73 2.33
N TYR A 118 14.08 3.22 3.22
CA TYR A 118 13.86 3.33 4.66
C TYR A 118 13.94 4.79 5.13
N GLU A 119 14.91 5.54 4.66
CA GLU A 119 15.03 6.98 4.89
C GLU A 119 13.77 7.72 4.43
N LEU A 120 13.30 7.45 3.21
CA LEU A 120 12.12 8.10 2.64
C LEU A 120 10.83 7.82 3.43
N ILE A 121 10.60 6.59 3.85
CA ILE A 121 9.41 6.28 4.65
C ILE A 121 9.45 6.99 6.00
N ILE A 122 10.62 7.09 6.65
CA ILE A 122 10.79 7.85 7.90
C ILE A 122 10.54 9.35 7.66
N LYS A 123 11.10 9.93 6.61
CA LYS A 123 10.86 11.33 6.25
C LYS A 123 9.38 11.61 6.02
N MET A 124 8.68 10.73 5.29
CA MET A 124 7.24 10.85 5.06
C MET A 124 6.46 10.84 6.38
N PHE A 125 6.83 9.99 7.34
CA PHE A 125 6.23 9.97 8.67
C PHE A 125 6.49 11.28 9.43
N SER A 126 7.73 11.79 9.41
CA SER A 126 8.09 13.07 10.04
C SER A 126 7.27 14.22 9.46
N VAL A 127 7.25 14.34 8.14
CA VAL A 127 6.45 15.38 7.44
C VAL A 127 4.97 15.28 7.81
N SER A 128 4.41 14.07 7.84
CA SER A 128 3.01 13.89 8.22
C SER A 128 2.74 14.34 9.65
N LEU A 129 3.59 13.92 10.60
CA LEU A 129 3.41 14.25 12.02
C LEU A 129 3.58 15.75 12.28
N GLU A 130 4.61 16.37 11.71
CA GLU A 130 4.94 17.79 11.92
C GLU A 130 3.89 18.72 11.31
N ARG A 131 3.34 18.36 10.13
CA ARG A 131 2.34 19.17 9.43
C ARG A 131 0.91 18.83 9.83
N GLY A 132 0.69 17.88 10.73
CA GLY A 132 -0.65 17.46 11.16
C GLY A 132 -1.47 16.78 10.04
N LEU A 133 -0.80 16.18 9.04
CA LEU A 133 -1.49 15.52 7.92
C LEU A 133 -2.13 14.22 8.39
N ARG A 134 -3.43 14.05 8.14
CA ARG A 134 -4.14 12.79 8.42
C ARG A 134 -3.77 11.76 7.37
N MET A 135 -2.88 10.85 7.70
CA MET A 135 -2.32 9.90 6.76
C MET A 135 -2.43 8.47 7.25
N VAL A 136 -2.73 7.55 6.34
CA VAL A 136 -2.59 6.11 6.54
C VAL A 136 -1.54 5.59 5.58
N VAL A 137 -0.54 4.89 6.11
CA VAL A 137 0.50 4.24 5.31
C VAL A 137 0.27 2.74 5.34
N GLU A 138 0.28 2.13 4.16
CA GLU A 138 0.15 0.67 3.95
C GLU A 138 1.50 0.06 3.60
N ASN A 139 1.81 -1.10 4.18
CA ASN A 139 2.89 -1.94 3.68
C ASN A 139 2.61 -3.43 4.00
N PRO A 140 2.98 -4.39 3.13
CA PRO A 140 2.93 -5.80 3.48
C PRO A 140 3.69 -6.09 4.78
N TYR A 141 3.22 -7.04 5.59
CA TYR A 141 3.76 -7.25 6.94
C TYR A 141 3.83 -8.74 7.32
N SER A 142 4.43 -9.55 6.45
CA SER A 142 4.67 -10.96 6.73
C SER A 142 5.84 -11.18 7.71
N GLU A 143 6.05 -12.43 8.13
CA GLU A 143 7.00 -12.77 9.21
C GLU A 143 8.42 -12.22 8.99
N ASN A 144 8.95 -12.33 7.79
CA ASN A 144 10.31 -11.89 7.45
C ASN A 144 10.35 -10.53 6.76
N HIS A 145 9.36 -9.67 7.03
CA HIS A 145 9.33 -8.34 6.45
C HIS A 145 10.33 -7.42 7.15
N TYR A 146 11.09 -6.64 6.36
CA TYR A 146 12.17 -5.80 6.90
C TYR A 146 11.66 -4.81 7.96
N LEU A 147 10.55 -4.13 7.71
CA LEU A 147 9.99 -3.13 8.63
C LEU A 147 9.49 -3.75 9.94
N LYS A 148 9.20 -5.06 9.99
CA LYS A 148 8.71 -5.72 11.21
C LYS A 148 9.74 -5.68 12.35
N GLY A 149 11.02 -5.83 12.02
CA GLY A 149 12.11 -5.81 13.00
C GLY A 149 12.89 -4.50 13.06
N ASN A 150 12.69 -3.60 12.09
CA ASN A 150 13.61 -2.49 11.88
C ASN A 150 12.90 -1.12 11.74
N PHE A 151 11.60 -1.03 12.01
CA PHE A 151 10.90 0.24 11.84
C PHE A 151 10.74 1.00 13.16
N VAL A 152 10.78 2.34 13.08
CA VAL A 152 10.78 3.25 14.22
C VAL A 152 9.45 3.28 14.99
N LEU A 153 8.34 2.94 14.31
CA LEU A 153 7.01 2.91 14.90
C LEU A 153 6.35 1.55 14.67
N PRO A 154 5.72 0.96 15.69
CA PRO A 154 4.86 -0.20 15.48
C PRO A 154 3.65 0.21 14.63
N PRO A 155 3.09 -0.70 13.80
CA PRO A 155 1.85 -0.41 13.09
C PRO A 155 0.69 -0.20 14.06
N THR A 156 -0.25 0.64 13.67
CA THR A 156 -1.49 0.86 14.44
C THR A 156 -2.30 -0.42 14.52
N PHE A 157 -2.37 -1.17 13.41
CA PHE A 157 -2.88 -2.54 13.39
C PHE A 157 -2.32 -3.32 12.18
N VAL A 158 -2.49 -4.63 12.21
CA VAL A 158 -2.14 -5.54 11.11
C VAL A 158 -3.41 -6.29 10.69
N ASP A 159 -3.79 -6.17 9.43
CA ASP A 159 -4.78 -7.05 8.81
C ASP A 159 -4.07 -8.34 8.37
N ASN A 160 -4.24 -9.40 9.14
CA ASN A 160 -3.55 -10.67 8.90
C ASN A 160 -4.12 -11.45 7.73
N ASN A 161 -5.35 -11.16 7.32
CA ASN A 161 -6.01 -11.87 6.22
C ASN A 161 -7.01 -10.96 5.48
N ARG A 162 -6.50 -10.26 4.49
CA ARG A 162 -7.29 -9.33 3.66
C ARG A 162 -8.43 -10.03 2.89
N MET A 163 -8.30 -11.34 2.62
CA MET A 163 -9.37 -12.10 1.95
C MET A 163 -10.67 -12.13 2.77
N LEU A 164 -10.60 -12.01 4.09
CA LEU A 164 -11.79 -11.92 4.94
C LEU A 164 -12.61 -10.65 4.68
N ARG A 165 -12.04 -9.68 3.99
CA ARG A 165 -12.66 -8.41 3.59
C ARG A 165 -12.80 -8.27 2.07
N GLY A 166 -12.75 -9.37 1.34
CA GLY A 166 -12.99 -9.38 -0.11
C GLY A 166 -11.75 -9.15 -0.97
N ASP A 167 -10.51 -9.28 -0.43
CA ASP A 167 -9.33 -9.20 -1.28
C ASP A 167 -9.03 -10.53 -2.00
N TYR A 168 -8.20 -10.44 -3.04
CA TYR A 168 -7.77 -11.59 -3.84
C TYR A 168 -6.82 -12.52 -3.07
N PHE A 169 -6.06 -11.99 -2.11
CA PHE A 169 -4.96 -12.70 -1.46
C PHE A 169 -4.99 -12.58 0.06
N VAL A 170 -4.61 -13.68 0.73
CA VAL A 170 -4.12 -13.60 2.12
C VAL A 170 -2.78 -12.86 2.08
N LYS A 171 -2.79 -11.59 2.39
CA LYS A 171 -1.61 -10.72 2.38
C LYS A 171 -1.58 -9.96 3.70
N PRO A 172 -0.89 -10.48 4.73
CA PRO A 172 -0.72 -9.73 5.97
C PRO A 172 -0.18 -8.34 5.68
N THR A 173 -0.89 -7.33 6.14
CA THR A 173 -0.62 -5.93 5.81
C THR A 173 -0.70 -5.07 7.05
N ALA A 174 0.33 -4.26 7.28
CA ALA A 174 0.38 -3.29 8.35
C ALA A 174 -0.14 -1.93 7.89
N TYR A 175 -0.79 -1.26 8.82
CA TYR A 175 -1.32 0.09 8.63
C TYR A 175 -0.87 0.99 9.78
N TRP A 176 -0.27 2.12 9.41
CA TRP A 176 0.11 3.20 10.32
C TRP A 176 -0.83 4.38 10.12
N PHE A 177 -1.59 4.73 11.14
CA PHE A 177 -2.46 5.89 11.17
C PHE A 177 -1.73 7.05 11.85
N LEU A 178 -1.46 8.11 11.09
CA LEU A 178 -0.75 9.30 11.56
C LEU A 178 -1.75 10.46 11.67
N ASN A 179 -1.75 11.16 12.79
CA ASN A 179 -2.69 12.24 13.12
C ASN A 179 -4.17 11.88 12.94
N CYS A 180 -4.47 10.60 12.96
CA CYS A 180 -5.83 10.07 12.93
C CYS A 180 -5.88 8.70 13.59
N THR A 181 -7.08 8.24 13.93
CA THR A 181 -7.30 6.92 14.54
C THR A 181 -8.24 6.10 13.69
N PRO A 182 -7.97 4.78 13.54
CA PRO A 182 -8.89 3.91 12.83
C PRO A 182 -10.24 3.83 13.56
N THR A 183 -11.30 3.72 12.78
CA THR A 183 -12.61 3.31 13.29
C THR A 183 -12.62 1.78 13.46
N LYS A 184 -13.59 1.27 14.18
CA LYS A 184 -13.75 -0.17 14.41
C LYS A 184 -14.98 -0.66 13.67
N GLY A 185 -14.80 -1.02 12.42
CA GLY A 185 -15.78 -1.74 11.62
C GLY A 185 -15.33 -3.17 11.40
N PHE A 186 -16.24 -4.02 11.09
CA PHE A 186 -15.97 -5.40 10.70
C PHE A 186 -16.92 -5.81 9.59
N THR A 187 -16.45 -5.72 8.36
CA THR A 187 -17.14 -6.29 7.20
C THR A 187 -16.50 -7.63 6.90
N GLU A 188 -17.31 -8.68 6.93
CA GLU A 188 -16.90 -10.02 6.55
C GLU A 188 -17.42 -10.30 5.15
N GLN A 189 -16.50 -10.39 4.21
CA GLN A 189 -16.82 -10.69 2.82
C GLN A 189 -15.85 -11.75 2.30
N TYR A 190 -16.37 -12.96 2.06
CA TYR A 190 -15.58 -14.04 1.49
C TYR A 190 -15.78 -14.07 -0.03
N ASP A 191 -14.72 -13.84 -0.79
CA ASP A 191 -14.76 -14.17 -2.22
C ASP A 191 -14.60 -15.68 -2.39
N LYS A 192 -15.47 -16.27 -3.22
CA LYS A 192 -15.44 -17.70 -3.55
C LYS A 192 -14.27 -18.09 -4.46
N GLN A 193 -13.67 -17.14 -5.15
CA GLN A 193 -12.53 -17.36 -6.06
C GLN A 193 -11.19 -17.06 -5.40
N LYS A 194 -10.73 -17.95 -4.52
CA LYS A 194 -9.44 -17.83 -3.86
C LYS A 194 -8.30 -18.01 -4.85
N LYS A 195 -7.61 -16.95 -5.23
CA LYS A 195 -6.31 -17.06 -5.90
C LYS A 195 -5.23 -17.35 -4.84
N GLN A 196 -4.59 -18.52 -4.90
CA GLN A 196 -3.42 -18.79 -4.06
C GLN A 196 -2.18 -18.15 -4.69
N ILE A 197 -1.35 -17.52 -3.86
CA ILE A 197 -0.02 -17.08 -4.28
C ILE A 197 0.87 -18.31 -4.34
N ASN A 198 0.97 -18.94 -5.51
CA ASN A 198 1.93 -20.00 -5.73
C ASN A 198 3.30 -19.42 -6.09
N MET A 199 4.29 -19.63 -5.21
CA MET A 199 5.67 -19.19 -5.47
C MET A 199 6.40 -20.07 -6.49
N CYS A 200 5.84 -21.23 -6.88
CA CYS A 200 6.45 -22.17 -7.83
C CYS A 200 5.92 -21.97 -9.24
N ARG A 201 6.79 -21.52 -10.14
CA ARG A 201 6.52 -21.44 -11.59
C ARG A 201 6.57 -22.80 -12.33
N LYS A 202 6.66 -23.92 -11.62
CA LYS A 202 6.73 -25.25 -12.21
C LYS A 202 5.47 -26.04 -11.86
N GLY A 203 4.63 -26.27 -12.87
CA GLY A 203 3.40 -27.04 -12.77
C GLY A 203 2.29 -26.49 -13.64
N LYS A 204 1.12 -27.13 -13.65
CA LYS A 204 -0.07 -26.73 -14.42
C LYS A 204 -0.70 -25.40 -13.93
N GLU A 205 -0.31 -24.93 -12.76
CA GLU A 205 -0.74 -23.64 -12.20
C GLU A 205 0.43 -22.65 -12.26
N ALA A 206 0.36 -21.71 -13.18
CA ALA A 206 1.30 -20.60 -13.25
C ALA A 206 1.19 -19.76 -11.98
N GLY A 207 2.32 -19.52 -11.31
CA GLY A 207 2.36 -18.61 -10.16
C GLY A 207 1.99 -17.18 -10.59
N VAL A 208 1.35 -16.46 -9.69
CA VAL A 208 0.92 -15.07 -9.88
C VAL A 208 2.15 -14.17 -10.01
N CYS A 209 2.19 -13.30 -11.01
CA CYS A 209 3.32 -12.37 -11.21
C CYS A 209 3.35 -11.28 -10.10
N SER A 210 4.44 -10.49 -10.07
CA SER A 210 4.62 -9.44 -9.05
C SER A 210 3.53 -8.38 -9.13
N GLU A 211 3.14 -8.02 -10.34
CA GLU A 211 2.11 -7.03 -10.63
C GLU A 211 0.74 -7.50 -10.12
N GLU A 212 0.32 -8.71 -10.48
CA GLU A 212 -0.94 -9.27 -9.96
C GLU A 212 -0.98 -9.35 -8.43
N ARG A 213 0.16 -9.63 -7.77
CA ARG A 213 0.25 -9.65 -6.30
C ARG A 213 0.16 -8.28 -5.66
N SER A 214 0.45 -7.21 -6.41
CA SER A 214 0.32 -5.84 -5.93
C SER A 214 -1.13 -5.32 -6.03
N MET A 215 -1.94 -5.92 -6.88
CA MET A 215 -3.33 -5.53 -7.04
C MET A 215 -4.13 -5.72 -5.76
N ILE A 216 -5.02 -4.77 -5.53
CA ILE A 216 -5.99 -4.77 -4.41
C ILE A 216 -7.38 -4.86 -5.03
N SER A 217 -8.28 -5.64 -4.43
CA SER A 217 -9.64 -5.70 -4.94
C SER A 217 -10.43 -4.43 -4.61
N PRO A 218 -11.35 -3.98 -5.46
CA PRO A 218 -12.25 -2.87 -5.16
C PRO A 218 -13.09 -3.13 -3.90
N ASP A 219 -13.51 -4.38 -3.69
CA ASP A 219 -14.28 -4.75 -2.50
C ASP A 219 -13.47 -4.57 -1.21
N TYR A 220 -12.20 -5.02 -1.22
CA TYR A 220 -11.33 -4.78 -0.07
C TYR A 220 -11.12 -3.29 0.18
N ALA A 221 -10.84 -2.52 -0.87
CA ALA A 221 -10.63 -1.07 -0.74
C ALA A 221 -11.86 -0.41 -0.11
N ARG A 222 -13.07 -0.72 -0.59
CA ARG A 222 -14.32 -0.21 -0.06
C ARG A 222 -14.53 -0.62 1.40
N ASN A 223 -14.37 -1.91 1.71
CA ASN A 223 -14.55 -2.43 3.06
C ASN A 223 -13.54 -1.80 4.02
N PHE A 224 -12.28 -1.64 3.60
CA PHE A 224 -11.26 -0.97 4.39
C PHE A 224 -11.62 0.49 4.69
N ILE A 225 -12.05 1.24 3.67
CA ILE A 225 -12.46 2.65 3.83
C ILE A 225 -13.65 2.75 4.79
N CYS A 226 -14.66 1.90 4.63
CA CYS A 226 -15.85 1.91 5.48
C CYS A 226 -15.51 1.52 6.93
N ASP A 227 -14.75 0.43 7.12
CA ASP A 227 -14.48 -0.14 8.45
C ASP A 227 -13.49 0.70 9.25
N PHE A 228 -12.39 1.13 8.64
CA PHE A 228 -11.27 1.70 9.37
C PHE A 228 -11.14 3.22 9.22
N ILE A 229 -11.71 3.80 8.17
CA ILE A 229 -11.61 5.24 7.93
C ILE A 229 -12.91 5.95 8.29
N LEU A 230 -14.03 5.57 7.69
CA LEU A 230 -15.31 6.28 7.85
C LEU A 230 -16.12 5.83 9.06
N GLY A 231 -15.97 4.59 9.50
CA GLY A 231 -16.79 3.99 10.56
C GLY A 231 -18.25 3.80 10.13
N LYS A 232 -18.48 3.55 8.84
CA LYS A 232 -19.80 3.28 8.29
C LYS A 232 -19.91 1.79 8.04
N SER A 233 -20.95 1.15 8.62
CA SER A 233 -21.38 -0.14 8.12
C SER A 233 -21.81 0.02 6.68
N GLN A 234 -21.43 -0.91 5.80
CA GLN A 234 -22.01 -0.93 4.45
C GLN A 234 -23.53 -1.08 4.59
N PRO A 235 -24.33 -0.37 3.77
CA PRO A 235 -25.72 -0.77 3.61
C PRO A 235 -25.69 -2.23 3.17
N GLU A 236 -26.43 -3.10 3.87
CA GLU A 236 -26.66 -4.46 3.40
C GLU A 236 -27.14 -4.35 1.97
N ILE A 237 -26.33 -4.83 1.03
CA ILE A 237 -26.79 -5.07 -0.34
C ILE A 237 -27.70 -6.30 -0.19
N ASN A 238 -28.95 -6.05 0.16
CA ASN A 238 -29.98 -7.05 0.04
C ASN A 238 -30.13 -7.28 -1.46
N PRO A 239 -29.69 -8.41 -2.00
CA PRO A 239 -29.93 -8.71 -3.40
C PRO A 239 -31.43 -8.72 -3.59
N THR A 240 -31.92 -7.87 -4.46
CA THR A 240 -33.33 -7.86 -4.80
C THR A 240 -33.63 -9.13 -5.57
N LEU A 241 -34.88 -9.62 -5.51
CA LEU A 241 -35.31 -10.80 -6.25
C LEU A 241 -35.01 -10.71 -7.76
N PHE A 242 -34.77 -9.51 -8.29
CA PHE A 242 -34.42 -9.23 -9.68
C PHE A 242 -32.94 -9.47 -10.01
N ASP A 243 -32.07 -9.64 -9.03
CA ASP A 243 -30.66 -9.96 -9.27
C ASP A 243 -30.44 -11.46 -9.55
N PHE A 244 -31.51 -12.27 -9.47
CA PHE A 244 -31.52 -13.72 -9.71
C PHE A 244 -32.35 -14.14 -10.94
N LEU A 245 -32.87 -13.18 -11.72
CA LEU A 245 -33.61 -13.41 -12.97
C LEU A 245 -32.79 -12.96 -14.18
#